data_ec61862ec1eac91dc583298dd15b13dc
#
_entry.id   ec61862ec1eac91dc583298dd15b13dc
#
_cell.length_a   1.000
_cell.length_b   1.000
_cell.length_c   1.000
_cell.angle_alpha   90.00
_cell.angle_beta   90.00
_cell.angle_gamma   90.00
#
_symmetry.space_group_name_H-M   'P 1'
#
loop_
_entity.id
_entity.type
_entity.pdbx_description
1 polymer ?
#
loop_
_entity_poly.entity_id
_entity_poly.type
_entity_poly.pdbx_seq_one_letter_code
_entity_poly.pdbx_strand_id
1 'polypeptide(L)'
;MVIVFLGLLLGLQLKHFVADYLLQSGWIIAGKGSLRAPGGYAHAGIHAAFSLVVLLVFGTPVLASLAICIAEFVVHYGLDFAKSHYSRGVHADTQAKRYWGLHGLDQLFHQITYAAMILAAMAARGAL
;
A
#
# COMPACT_ATOMS: atom_id res chain seq x y z
N MET A 1 -21.30 10.53 -6.32
CA MET A 1 -20.81 9.13 -6.25
C MET A 1 -19.57 8.92 -7.12
N VAL A 2 -19.62 9.09 -8.44
CA VAL A 2 -18.48 8.87 -9.36
C VAL A 2 -17.25 9.73 -9.01
N ILE A 3 -17.43 11.00 -8.68
CA ILE A 3 -16.33 11.91 -8.30
C ILE A 3 -15.60 11.40 -7.06
N VAL A 4 -16.32 10.93 -6.05
CA VAL A 4 -15.71 10.36 -4.84
C VAL A 4 -14.94 9.08 -5.15
N PHE A 5 -15.53 8.19 -5.95
CA PHE A 5 -14.85 6.97 -6.38
C PHE A 5 -13.54 7.29 -7.13
N LEU A 6 -13.59 8.19 -8.11
CA LEU A 6 -12.40 8.61 -8.86
C LEU A 6 -11.38 9.32 -7.97
N GLY A 7 -11.83 10.14 -7.04
CA GLY A 7 -10.96 10.81 -6.08
C GLY A 7 -10.24 9.84 -5.16
N LEU A 8 -10.93 8.84 -4.62
CA LEU A 8 -10.33 7.77 -3.83
C LEU A 8 -9.33 6.97 -4.67
N LEU A 9 -9.72 6.59 -5.90
CA LEU A 9 -8.84 5.85 -6.81
C LEU A 9 -7.56 6.62 -7.09
N LEU A 10 -7.65 7.85 -7.56
CA LEU A 10 -6.49 8.67 -7.90
C LEU A 10 -5.67 9.04 -6.66
N GLY A 11 -6.32 9.34 -5.54
CA GLY A 11 -5.64 9.66 -4.29
C GLY A 11 -4.81 8.49 -3.76
N LEU A 12 -5.36 7.26 -3.78
CA LEU A 12 -4.64 6.06 -3.35
C LEU A 12 -3.51 5.69 -4.32
N GLN A 13 -3.67 5.92 -5.63
CA GLN A 13 -2.58 5.73 -6.60
C GLN A 13 -1.46 6.74 -6.40
N LEU A 14 -1.81 8.01 -6.24
CA LEU A 14 -0.82 9.07 -6.03
C LEU A 14 -0.03 8.87 -4.73
N LYS A 15 -0.71 8.53 -3.62
CA LYS A 15 -0.03 8.24 -2.36
C LYS A 15 0.91 7.04 -2.47
N HIS A 16 0.51 6.01 -3.24
CA HIS A 16 1.35 4.84 -3.49
C HIS A 16 2.64 5.24 -4.21
N PHE A 17 2.50 6.01 -5.29
CA PHE A 17 3.66 6.53 -6.01
C PHE A 17 4.59 7.34 -5.10
N VAL A 18 4.04 8.25 -4.30
CA VAL A 18 4.83 9.07 -3.38
C VAL A 18 5.56 8.22 -2.35
N ALA A 19 4.86 7.27 -1.71
CA ALA A 19 5.42 6.44 -0.66
C ALA A 19 6.50 5.46 -1.19
N ASP A 20 6.27 4.82 -2.34
CA ASP A 20 7.17 3.80 -2.87
C ASP A 20 8.34 4.36 -3.67
N TYR A 21 8.14 5.47 -4.38
CA TYR A 21 9.17 5.97 -5.30
C TYR A 21 9.87 7.24 -4.80
N LEU A 22 9.23 8.05 -3.96
CA LEU A 22 9.82 9.30 -3.47
C LEU A 22 10.29 9.22 -2.02
N LEU A 23 9.58 8.51 -1.15
CA LEU A 23 9.87 8.46 0.29
C LEU A 23 10.58 7.17 0.74
N GLN A 24 10.67 6.16 -0.12
CA GLN A 24 11.28 4.89 0.20
C GLN A 24 12.82 5.00 0.20
N SER A 25 13.41 5.20 1.37
CA SER A 25 14.87 5.26 1.55
C SER A 25 15.51 3.86 1.62
N GLY A 26 16.84 3.80 1.45
CA GLY A 26 17.60 2.54 1.58
C GLY A 26 17.41 1.85 2.93
N TRP A 27 17.24 2.60 4.03
CA TRP A 27 16.94 2.08 5.35
C TRP A 27 15.56 1.39 5.42
N ILE A 28 14.54 1.96 4.78
CA ILE A 28 13.22 1.35 4.67
C ILE A 28 13.32 0.04 3.89
N ILE A 29 13.98 0.04 2.73
CA ILE A 29 14.14 -1.14 1.88
C ILE A 29 14.82 -2.28 2.64
N ALA A 30 15.91 -1.97 3.34
CA ALA A 30 16.66 -2.95 4.13
C ALA A 30 15.81 -3.57 5.26
N GLY A 31 14.83 -2.82 5.78
CA GLY A 31 13.96 -3.28 6.87
C GLY A 31 12.78 -4.15 6.46
N LYS A 32 12.36 -4.13 5.18
CA LYS A 32 11.13 -4.81 4.72
C LYS A 32 11.14 -6.34 4.90
N GLY A 33 12.30 -6.98 4.83
CA GLY A 33 12.45 -8.44 4.97
C GLY A 33 12.73 -8.94 6.40
N SER A 34 12.57 -8.11 7.43
CA SER A 34 12.88 -8.45 8.81
C SER A 34 11.81 -7.97 9.79
N LEU A 35 11.27 -8.90 10.58
CA LEU A 35 10.31 -8.58 11.66
C LEU A 35 10.92 -7.75 12.79
N ARG A 36 12.25 -7.69 12.89
CA ARG A 36 12.97 -6.94 13.94
C ARG A 36 13.39 -5.54 13.49
N ALA A 37 13.40 -5.28 12.19
CA ALA A 37 13.82 -4.01 11.65
C ALA A 37 12.64 -3.04 11.54
N PRO A 38 12.76 -1.79 12.01
CA PRO A 38 11.66 -0.82 12.01
C PRO A 38 11.32 -0.27 10.62
N GLY A 39 12.19 -0.42 9.61
CA GLY A 39 11.99 0.15 8.28
C GLY A 39 10.72 -0.33 7.57
N GLY A 40 10.39 -1.63 7.67
CA GLY A 40 9.16 -2.18 7.09
C GLY A 40 7.89 -1.61 7.76
N TYR A 41 7.91 -1.49 9.09
CA TYR A 41 6.79 -0.89 9.84
C TYR A 41 6.63 0.59 9.52
N ALA A 42 7.73 1.33 9.43
CA ALA A 42 7.71 2.75 9.05
C ALA A 42 7.10 2.94 7.66
N HIS A 43 7.47 2.10 6.69
CA HIS A 43 6.93 2.15 5.35
C HIS A 43 5.42 1.89 5.30
N ALA A 44 4.97 0.80 5.92
CA ALA A 44 3.54 0.50 6.02
C ALA A 44 2.77 1.60 6.78
N GLY A 45 3.39 2.22 7.79
CA GLY A 45 2.85 3.36 8.51
C GLY A 45 2.69 4.61 7.65
N ILE A 46 3.65 4.92 6.79
CA ILE A 46 3.56 6.02 5.81
C ILE A 46 2.38 5.79 4.86
N HIS A 47 2.22 4.56 4.34
CA HIS A 47 1.09 4.22 3.48
C HIS A 47 -0.25 4.41 4.18
N ALA A 48 -0.40 3.89 5.39
CA ALA A 48 -1.62 4.01 6.19
C ALA A 48 -1.94 5.48 6.54
N ALA A 49 -0.92 6.29 6.89
CA ALA A 49 -1.11 7.70 7.19
C ALA A 49 -1.61 8.51 5.98
N PHE A 50 -1.03 8.29 4.81
CA PHE A 50 -1.50 8.95 3.59
C PHE A 50 -2.87 8.46 3.15
N SER A 51 -3.16 7.16 3.29
CA SER A 51 -4.51 6.63 3.04
C SER A 51 -5.54 7.25 3.96
N LEU A 52 -5.21 7.46 5.24
CA LEU A 52 -6.11 8.12 6.17
C LEU A 52 -6.48 9.53 5.69
N VAL A 53 -5.48 10.30 5.24
CA VAL A 53 -5.75 11.65 4.67
C VAL A 53 -6.67 11.54 3.46
N VAL A 54 -6.39 10.65 2.52
CA VAL A 54 -7.22 10.46 1.31
C VAL A 54 -8.66 10.09 1.69
N LEU A 55 -8.84 9.10 2.57
CA LEU A 55 -10.16 8.63 2.99
C LEU A 55 -10.98 9.74 3.67
N LEU A 56 -10.35 10.52 4.55
CA LEU A 56 -11.01 11.64 5.25
C LEU A 56 -11.36 12.79 4.30
N VAL A 57 -10.46 13.16 3.39
CA VAL A 57 -10.70 14.22 2.38
C VAL A 57 -11.91 13.88 1.51
N PHE A 58 -12.07 12.61 1.15
CA PHE A 58 -13.23 12.16 0.38
C PHE A 58 -14.43 11.74 1.24
N GLY A 59 -14.43 12.10 2.53
CA GLY A 59 -15.59 12.02 3.43
C GLY A 59 -15.95 10.61 3.88
N THR A 60 -14.98 9.68 3.94
CA THR A 60 -15.18 8.39 4.61
C THR A 60 -15.29 8.61 6.12
N PRO A 61 -16.25 8.00 6.84
CA PRO A 61 -16.38 8.15 8.28
C PRO A 61 -15.08 7.82 9.02
N VAL A 62 -14.73 8.59 10.05
CA VAL A 62 -13.46 8.49 10.76
C VAL A 62 -13.17 7.07 11.25
N LEU A 63 -14.16 6.44 11.90
CA LEU A 63 -13.98 5.08 12.43
C LEU A 63 -13.72 4.05 11.33
N ALA A 64 -14.45 4.16 10.20
CA ALA A 64 -14.23 3.31 9.04
C ALA A 64 -12.85 3.57 8.41
N SER A 65 -12.43 4.84 8.30
CA SER A 65 -11.10 5.20 7.79
C SER A 65 -9.99 4.59 8.64
N LEU A 66 -10.10 4.66 9.96
CA LEU A 66 -9.13 4.05 10.87
C LEU A 66 -9.08 2.52 10.72
N ALA A 67 -10.24 1.85 10.65
CA ALA A 67 -10.30 0.41 10.45
C ALA A 67 -9.67 -0.01 9.10
N ILE A 68 -9.98 0.71 8.02
CA ILE A 68 -9.41 0.48 6.69
C ILE A 68 -7.88 0.68 6.71
N CYS A 69 -7.38 1.73 7.35
CA CYS A 69 -5.94 2.00 7.45
C CYS A 69 -5.19 0.96 8.29
N ILE A 70 -5.80 0.45 9.37
CA ILE A 70 -5.22 -0.64 10.16
C ILE A 70 -5.12 -1.91 9.31
N ALA A 71 -6.18 -2.25 8.57
CA ALA A 71 -6.17 -3.39 7.66
C ALA A 71 -5.12 -3.21 6.55
N GLU A 72 -5.03 -2.02 5.95
CA GLU A 72 -4.00 -1.70 4.97
C GLU A 72 -2.60 -1.87 5.54
N PHE A 73 -2.34 -1.34 6.74
CA PHE A 73 -1.03 -1.47 7.38
C PHE A 73 -0.59 -2.93 7.49
N VAL A 74 -1.47 -3.80 7.96
CA VAL A 74 -1.17 -5.24 8.13
C VAL A 74 -0.93 -5.91 6.77
N VAL A 75 -1.82 -5.68 5.81
CA VAL A 75 -1.72 -6.29 4.47
C VAL A 75 -0.48 -5.79 3.74
N HIS A 76 -0.25 -4.47 3.73
CA HIS A 76 0.90 -3.85 3.07
C HIS A 76 2.22 -4.36 3.62
N TYR A 77 2.35 -4.38 4.96
CA TYR A 77 3.53 -4.94 5.62
C TYR A 77 3.76 -6.41 5.22
N GLY A 78 2.70 -7.22 5.22
CA GLY A 78 2.77 -8.63 4.85
C GLY A 78 3.19 -8.86 3.40
N LEU A 79 2.67 -8.06 2.46
CA LEU A 79 3.03 -8.13 1.03
C LEU A 79 4.51 -7.77 0.82
N ASP A 80 4.96 -6.67 1.42
CA ASP A 80 6.36 -6.23 1.33
C ASP A 80 7.33 -7.23 1.97
N PHE A 81 6.95 -7.78 3.11
CA PHE A 81 7.73 -8.83 3.77
C PHE A 81 7.84 -10.08 2.90
N ALA A 82 6.74 -10.55 2.34
CA ALA A 82 6.71 -11.71 1.44
C ALA A 82 7.56 -11.45 0.19
N LYS A 83 7.39 -10.29 -0.46
CA LYS A 83 8.21 -9.89 -1.61
C LYS A 83 9.70 -9.92 -1.27
N SER A 84 10.09 -9.28 -0.17
CA SER A 84 11.49 -9.24 0.27
C SER A 84 12.06 -10.65 0.51
N HIS A 85 11.25 -11.54 1.06
CA HIS A 85 11.64 -12.93 1.30
C HIS A 85 11.84 -13.72 -0.01
N TYR A 86 10.86 -13.66 -0.92
CA TYR A 86 10.92 -14.39 -2.20
C TYR A 86 11.87 -13.79 -3.22
N SER A 87 12.23 -12.51 -3.05
CA SER A 87 13.18 -11.81 -3.94
C SER A 87 14.64 -11.95 -3.52
N ARG A 88 14.95 -12.67 -2.44
CA ARG A 88 16.33 -12.86 -2.00
C ARG A 88 17.15 -13.48 -3.12
N GLY A 89 18.26 -12.82 -3.48
CA GLY A 89 19.15 -13.23 -4.56
C GLY A 89 18.69 -12.89 -5.98
N VAL A 90 17.49 -12.31 -6.17
CA VAL A 90 16.97 -11.92 -7.49
C VAL A 90 17.26 -10.46 -7.82
N HIS A 91 17.52 -9.61 -6.82
CA HIS A 91 17.73 -8.17 -6.99
C HIS A 91 19.00 -7.80 -7.76
N ALA A 92 19.95 -8.72 -7.90
CA ALA A 92 21.19 -8.48 -8.63
C ALA A 92 21.02 -8.47 -10.16
N ASP A 93 19.94 -9.07 -10.68
CA ASP A 93 19.67 -9.15 -12.11
C ASP A 93 18.30 -8.55 -12.46
N THR A 94 18.32 -7.25 -12.77
CA THR A 94 17.12 -6.51 -13.22
C THR A 94 16.67 -6.88 -14.63
N GLN A 95 17.41 -7.72 -15.35
CA GLN A 95 17.02 -8.24 -16.67
C GLN A 95 16.25 -9.56 -16.57
N ALA A 96 16.30 -10.23 -15.41
CA ALA A 96 15.65 -11.51 -15.24
C ALA A 96 14.11 -11.37 -15.25
N LYS A 97 13.42 -12.26 -15.98
CA LYS A 97 11.94 -12.35 -15.96
C LYS A 97 11.38 -12.51 -14.54
N ARG A 98 12.11 -13.22 -13.67
CA ARG A 98 11.72 -13.43 -12.27
C ARG A 98 11.68 -12.12 -11.48
N TYR A 99 12.63 -11.21 -11.70
CA TYR A 99 12.63 -9.88 -11.08
C TYR A 99 11.33 -9.11 -11.42
N TRP A 100 11.03 -9.01 -12.70
CA TRP A 100 9.83 -8.29 -13.17
C TRP A 100 8.53 -8.99 -12.79
N GLY A 101 8.51 -10.33 -12.78
CA GLY A 101 7.36 -11.10 -12.32
C GLY A 101 7.03 -10.83 -10.86
N LEU A 102 8.02 -10.87 -9.96
CA LEU A 102 7.85 -10.58 -8.54
C LEU A 102 7.47 -9.12 -8.30
N HIS A 103 8.08 -8.18 -9.04
CA HIS A 103 7.72 -6.78 -8.96
C HIS A 103 6.28 -6.52 -9.43
N GLY A 104 5.88 -7.12 -10.54
CA GLY A 104 4.52 -6.99 -11.07
C GLY A 104 3.47 -7.59 -10.13
N LEU A 105 3.72 -8.77 -9.54
CA LEU A 105 2.83 -9.37 -8.55
C LEU A 105 2.68 -8.50 -7.30
N ASP A 106 3.76 -7.95 -6.81
CA ASP A 106 3.76 -7.00 -5.71
C ASP A 106 2.84 -5.81 -6.01
N GLN A 107 3.03 -5.18 -7.16
CA GLN A 107 2.19 -4.06 -7.59
C GLN A 107 0.72 -4.47 -7.75
N LEU A 108 0.45 -5.63 -8.34
CA LEU A 108 -0.91 -6.15 -8.51
C LEU A 108 -1.63 -6.33 -7.16
N PHE A 109 -0.97 -6.93 -6.17
CA PHE A 109 -1.58 -7.13 -4.85
C PHE A 109 -1.86 -5.81 -4.12
N HIS A 110 -0.99 -4.81 -4.26
CA HIS A 110 -1.26 -3.47 -3.74
C HIS A 110 -2.48 -2.84 -4.43
N GLN A 111 -2.62 -2.99 -5.75
CA GLN A 111 -3.78 -2.49 -6.50
C GLN A 111 -5.09 -3.18 -6.06
N ILE A 112 -5.07 -4.49 -5.84
CA ILE A 112 -6.23 -5.24 -5.33
C ILE A 112 -6.60 -4.74 -3.92
N THR A 113 -5.61 -4.48 -3.07
CA THR A 113 -5.83 -3.90 -1.73
C THR A 113 -6.53 -2.54 -1.84
N TYR A 114 -6.09 -1.65 -2.73
CA TYR A 114 -6.74 -0.35 -2.93
C TYR A 114 -8.16 -0.48 -3.47
N ALA A 115 -8.42 -1.41 -4.38
CA ALA A 115 -9.78 -1.69 -4.83
C ALA A 115 -10.69 -2.11 -3.67
N ALA A 116 -10.22 -3.00 -2.79
CA ALA A 116 -10.95 -3.41 -1.59
C ALA A 116 -11.18 -2.24 -0.61
N MET A 117 -10.17 -1.37 -0.41
CA MET A 117 -10.28 -0.17 0.43
C MET A 117 -11.33 0.81 -0.11
N ILE A 118 -11.37 1.03 -1.44
CA ILE A 118 -12.37 1.89 -2.08
C ILE A 118 -13.78 1.31 -1.87
N LEU A 119 -13.97 0.01 -2.08
CA LEU A 119 -15.26 -0.64 -1.85
C LEU A 119 -15.69 -0.51 -0.38
N ALA A 120 -14.80 -0.75 0.57
CA ALA A 120 -15.08 -0.58 1.99
C ALA A 120 -15.42 0.89 2.35
N ALA A 121 -14.70 1.86 1.78
CA ALA A 121 -14.97 3.28 1.99
C ALA A 121 -16.34 3.68 1.40
N MET A 122 -16.68 3.21 0.21
CA MET A 122 -17.98 3.47 -0.44
C MET A 122 -19.12 2.84 0.36
N ALA A 123 -18.96 1.59 0.84
CA ALA A 123 -19.93 0.92 1.70
C ALA A 123 -20.16 1.69 3.00
N ALA A 124 -19.09 2.12 3.67
CA ALA A 124 -19.17 2.89 4.91
C ALA A 124 -19.87 4.26 4.74
N ARG A 125 -19.93 4.78 3.53
CA ARG A 125 -20.66 6.00 3.16
C ARG A 125 -22.12 5.74 2.78
N GLY A 126 -22.58 4.49 2.74
CA GLY A 126 -23.90 4.11 2.23
C GLY A 126 -24.04 4.35 0.71
N ALA A 127 -22.94 4.19 -0.04
CA ALA A 127 -22.87 4.47 -1.47
C ALA A 127 -22.74 3.19 -2.36
N LEU A 128 -22.96 2.03 -1.75
CA LEU A 128 -23.08 0.73 -2.41
C LEU A 128 -24.47 0.17 -2.21
#